data_22ef517a0feb9c075e1c87332b67cebb
#
_entry.id   22ef517a0feb9c075e1c87332b67cebb
#
_cell.length_a   1.000
_cell.length_b   1.000
_cell.length_c   1.000
_cell.angle_alpha   90.00
_cell.angle_beta   90.00
_cell.angle_gamma   90.00
#
_symmetry.space_group_name_H-M   'P 1'
#
loop_
_entity.id
_entity.type
_entity.pdbx_description
1 polymer ?
#
loop_
_entity_poly.entity_id
_entity_poly.type
_entity_poly.pdbx_seq_one_letter_code
_entity_poly.pdbx_strand_id
1 'polypeptide(L)'
;TVSLCALDLKKAFDKTNHHGLYVQLMKRLVPNNLLCLIENWYSMCVTCVRWGNVFSQFVRLECGVRQGGVTVLSPYLFACYIDDLVSILEFHGIGCQIKHAPVCIFLYADDIILLSPSVAALQQMLIICEQELSRLEMALNAKKSVCIRFGPRYDADCEPLVTIDGQKLSWVTSCRYLGVYLLAARNFKCCFHESKKQFYRAFNSIFGKIGRHASEEVTLKLIQTKCVPVIMYGLDVCPVNNADKHSLDFVLTRSLMKLFQTNSIIVINECRNAFNIELLSKMVTECKRRFLSKFSTCQNTFCQLFASVAAVELSEL
;
A
#
# COMPACT_ATOMS: atom_id res chain seq x y z
N THR A 1 11.72 -4.23 -19.60
CA THR A 1 12.04 -4.53 -18.18
C THR A 1 11.99 -3.24 -17.38
N VAL A 2 11.34 -3.29 -16.23
CA VAL A 2 11.27 -2.18 -15.28
C VAL A 2 11.85 -2.66 -13.95
N SER A 3 12.74 -1.88 -13.37
CA SER A 3 13.29 -2.08 -12.04
C SER A 3 12.56 -1.16 -11.07
N LEU A 4 12.10 -1.71 -9.97
CA LEU A 4 11.40 -1.01 -8.89
C LEU A 4 12.26 -1.09 -7.62
N CYS A 5 12.44 0.02 -6.94
CA CYS A 5 13.03 0.07 -5.60
C CYS A 5 11.97 0.58 -4.63
N ALA A 6 11.60 -0.25 -3.67
CA ALA A 6 10.73 0.13 -2.57
C ALA A 6 11.59 0.56 -1.37
N LEU A 7 11.46 1.81 -0.98
CA LEU A 7 12.21 2.43 0.10
C LEU A 7 11.34 2.58 1.34
N ASP A 8 11.84 2.16 2.48
CA ASP A 8 11.22 2.31 3.81
C ASP A 8 11.97 3.40 4.59
N LEU A 9 11.26 4.35 5.18
CA LEU A 9 11.86 5.40 5.96
C LEU A 9 11.91 5.04 7.45
N LYS A 10 12.97 5.47 8.16
CA LYS A 10 13.09 5.26 9.60
C LYS A 10 12.24 6.27 10.36
N LYS A 11 11.11 5.84 10.93
CA LYS A 11 10.24 6.67 11.79
C LYS A 11 9.88 8.02 11.14
N ALA A 12 9.46 8.00 9.88
CA ALA A 12 9.25 9.20 9.07
C ALA A 12 8.35 10.24 9.75
N PHE A 13 7.18 9.83 10.23
CA PHE A 13 6.24 10.72 10.93
C PHE A 13 6.79 11.26 12.25
N ASP A 14 7.56 10.47 12.99
CA ASP A 14 8.13 10.88 14.28
C ASP A 14 9.32 11.83 14.13
N LYS A 15 9.96 11.85 12.95
CA LYS A 15 11.16 12.62 12.66
C LYS A 15 10.92 13.87 11.81
N THR A 16 9.68 14.19 11.49
CA THR A 16 9.37 15.41 10.74
C THR A 16 9.81 16.64 11.54
N ASN A 17 10.78 17.38 11.03
CA ASN A 17 11.27 18.62 11.66
C ASN A 17 10.22 19.72 11.50
N HIS A 18 9.74 20.29 12.63
CA HIS A 18 8.69 21.31 12.62
C HIS A 18 9.12 22.58 11.88
N HIS A 19 10.38 23.04 12.09
CA HIS A 19 10.89 24.21 11.39
C HIS A 19 10.96 23.98 9.87
N GLY A 20 11.50 22.84 9.44
CA GLY A 20 11.51 22.45 8.03
C GLY A 20 10.11 22.37 7.44
N LEU A 21 9.13 21.84 8.20
CA LEU A 21 7.72 21.81 7.79
C LEU A 21 7.17 23.24 7.57
N TYR A 22 7.43 24.18 8.48
CA TYR A 22 6.96 25.56 8.33
C TYR A 22 7.57 26.23 7.09
N VAL A 23 8.85 26.01 6.81
CA VAL A 23 9.51 26.48 5.59
C VAL A 23 8.82 25.92 4.34
N GLN A 24 8.47 24.63 4.35
CA GLN A 24 7.75 24.00 3.23
C GLN A 24 6.33 24.57 3.04
N LEU A 25 5.62 24.85 4.13
CA LEU A 25 4.30 25.47 4.07
C LEU A 25 4.38 26.92 3.58
N MET A 26 5.40 27.68 3.98
CA MET A 26 5.66 29.05 3.47
C MET A 26 5.94 29.06 1.97
N LYS A 27 6.76 28.11 1.47
CA LYS A 27 7.01 27.97 0.02
C LYS A 27 5.71 27.73 -0.77
N ARG A 28 4.72 27.07 -0.16
CA ARG A 28 3.39 26.80 -0.74
C ARG A 28 2.38 27.92 -0.52
N LEU A 29 2.85 29.08 -0.07
CA LEU A 29 2.03 30.28 0.16
C LEU A 29 0.87 30.06 1.12
N VAL A 30 1.04 29.19 2.12
CA VAL A 30 0.03 29.02 3.18
C VAL A 30 -0.10 30.35 3.95
N PRO A 31 -1.31 30.86 4.17
CA PRO A 31 -1.53 32.15 4.84
C PRO A 31 -0.89 32.20 6.24
N ASN A 32 -0.29 33.35 6.58
CA ASN A 32 0.44 33.52 7.84
C ASN A 32 -0.38 33.21 9.09
N ASN A 33 -1.68 33.54 9.10
CA ASN A 33 -2.57 33.22 10.22
C ASN A 33 -2.69 31.70 10.45
N LEU A 34 -2.70 30.89 9.37
CA LEU A 34 -2.72 29.43 9.47
C LEU A 34 -1.35 28.90 9.88
N LEU A 35 -0.27 29.48 9.39
CA LEU A 35 1.10 29.11 9.83
C LEU A 35 1.27 29.33 11.32
N CYS A 36 0.91 30.51 11.83
CA CYS A 36 0.96 30.83 13.25
C CYS A 36 0.08 29.88 14.08
N LEU A 37 -1.09 29.49 13.57
CA LEU A 37 -1.96 28.53 14.23
C LEU A 37 -1.29 27.15 14.33
N ILE A 38 -0.69 26.67 13.25
CA ILE A 38 0.01 25.37 13.20
C ILE A 38 1.23 25.40 14.13
N GLU A 39 2.01 26.47 14.10
CA GLU A 39 3.18 26.65 14.97
C GLU A 39 2.79 26.65 16.45
N ASN A 40 1.79 27.45 16.83
CA ASN A 40 1.27 27.46 18.19
C ASN A 40 0.75 26.07 18.62
N TRP A 41 0.05 25.38 17.73
CA TRP A 41 -0.44 24.05 18.01
C TRP A 41 0.70 23.05 18.28
N TYR A 42 1.72 22.98 17.43
CA TYR A 42 2.87 22.10 17.65
C TYR A 42 3.69 22.52 18.87
N SER A 43 3.81 23.80 19.16
CA SER A 43 4.54 24.28 20.33
C SER A 43 3.94 23.83 21.66
N MET A 44 2.62 23.56 21.68
CA MET A 44 1.91 23.06 22.87
C MET A 44 1.81 21.52 22.92
N CYS A 45 2.38 20.82 21.92
CA CYS A 45 2.31 19.36 21.87
C CYS A 45 3.22 18.73 22.92
N VAL A 46 2.62 17.91 23.79
CA VAL A 46 3.34 17.15 24.81
C VAL A 46 3.00 15.66 24.68
N THR A 47 3.89 14.82 25.17
CA THR A 47 3.72 13.37 25.28
C THR A 47 4.13 12.86 26.65
N CYS A 48 3.63 11.69 27.02
CA CYS A 48 4.07 10.97 28.21
C CYS A 48 4.06 9.47 27.94
N VAL A 49 4.84 8.72 28.71
CA VAL A 49 4.85 7.26 28.68
C VAL A 49 3.83 6.73 29.68
N ARG A 50 2.94 5.85 29.22
CA ARG A 50 2.01 5.12 30.10
C ARG A 50 2.55 3.71 30.36
N TRP A 51 2.70 3.36 31.63
CA TRP A 51 3.06 2.01 32.08
C TRP A 51 1.99 1.50 33.05
N GLY A 52 1.12 0.64 32.59
CA GLY A 52 -0.05 0.22 33.36
C GLY A 52 -0.98 1.39 33.67
N ASN A 53 -1.14 1.74 34.93
CA ASN A 53 -1.94 2.88 35.42
C ASN A 53 -1.09 4.11 35.81
N VAL A 54 0.22 4.08 35.59
CA VAL A 54 1.14 5.18 35.91
C VAL A 54 1.53 5.92 34.63
N PHE A 55 1.63 7.24 34.73
CA PHE A 55 2.12 8.09 33.64
C PHE A 55 3.44 8.73 34.06
N SER A 56 4.37 8.84 33.11
CA SER A 56 5.59 9.63 33.28
C SER A 56 5.27 11.14 33.31
N GLN A 57 6.27 11.94 33.59
CA GLN A 57 6.19 13.39 33.36
C GLN A 57 5.92 13.68 31.88
N PHE A 58 5.22 14.80 31.62
CA PHE A 58 4.99 15.27 30.27
C PHE A 58 6.28 15.84 29.67
N VAL A 59 6.61 15.44 28.45
CA VAL A 59 7.75 15.92 27.68
C VAL A 59 7.22 16.63 26.44
N ARG A 60 7.78 17.79 26.13
CA ARG A 60 7.43 18.55 24.92
C ARG A 60 7.94 17.83 23.68
N LEU A 61 7.13 17.80 22.63
CA LEU A 61 7.50 17.26 21.33
C LEU A 61 8.15 18.36 20.49
N GLU A 62 9.41 18.18 20.12
CA GLU A 62 10.17 19.12 19.27
C GLU A 62 10.17 18.73 17.79
N CYS A 63 9.74 17.52 17.48
CA CYS A 63 9.61 16.98 16.12
C CYS A 63 8.47 15.98 16.01
N GLY A 64 8.14 15.62 14.78
CA GLY A 64 7.12 14.64 14.44
C GLY A 64 5.72 15.21 14.21
N VAL A 65 5.01 14.56 13.31
CA VAL A 65 3.58 14.78 13.09
C VAL A 65 2.81 13.63 13.71
N ARG A 66 1.69 13.92 14.40
CA ARG A 66 0.95 12.89 15.15
C ARG A 66 0.38 11.82 14.22
N GLN A 67 0.64 10.55 14.55
CA GLN A 67 0.04 9.39 13.88
C GLN A 67 -1.29 9.05 14.54
N GLY A 68 -2.33 8.89 13.72
CA GLY A 68 -3.63 8.31 14.13
C GLY A 68 -4.60 9.24 14.84
N GLY A 69 -5.85 8.97 14.60
CA GLY A 69 -7.04 9.26 15.41
C GLY A 69 -7.57 10.68 15.49
N VAL A 70 -6.79 11.71 15.69
CA VAL A 70 -7.32 13.05 16.02
C VAL A 70 -7.01 14.09 14.94
N THR A 71 -6.05 13.88 14.09
CA THR A 71 -5.63 14.91 13.13
C THR A 71 -5.63 14.37 11.69
N VAL A 72 -6.69 14.69 10.96
CA VAL A 72 -6.76 14.52 9.49
C VAL A 72 -5.63 15.28 8.79
N LEU A 73 -5.04 16.28 9.47
CA LEU A 73 -4.05 17.19 8.93
C LEU A 73 -2.63 16.57 8.82
N SER A 74 -2.27 15.65 9.73
CA SER A 74 -0.89 15.10 9.76
C SER A 74 -0.43 14.43 8.46
N PRO A 75 -1.24 13.61 7.75
CA PRO A 75 -0.85 13.07 6.46
C PRO A 75 -0.60 14.15 5.40
N TYR A 76 -1.40 15.22 5.39
CA TYR A 76 -1.21 16.35 4.46
C TYR A 76 0.06 17.13 4.78
N LEU A 77 0.34 17.40 6.06
CA LEU A 77 1.56 18.08 6.47
C LEU A 77 2.79 17.26 6.13
N PHE A 78 2.75 15.94 6.33
CA PHE A 78 3.82 15.04 5.94
C PHE A 78 4.00 15.02 4.42
N ALA A 79 2.92 14.93 3.65
CA ALA A 79 2.97 15.00 2.19
C ALA A 79 3.60 16.31 1.72
N CYS A 80 3.20 17.46 2.29
CA CYS A 80 3.84 18.76 1.99
C CYS A 80 5.33 18.78 2.36
N TYR A 81 5.72 18.10 3.42
CA TYR A 81 7.10 18.05 3.88
C TYR A 81 8.04 17.32 2.92
N ILE A 82 7.56 16.21 2.32
CA ILE A 82 8.37 15.34 1.44
C ILE A 82 8.20 15.64 -0.07
N ASP A 83 7.25 16.47 -0.46
CA ASP A 83 6.83 16.68 -1.85
C ASP A 83 7.95 17.22 -2.77
N ASP A 84 8.87 18.03 -2.24
CA ASP A 84 10.02 18.53 -3.00
C ASP A 84 10.86 17.40 -3.63
N LEU A 85 10.89 16.20 -3.00
CA LEU A 85 11.58 15.04 -3.53
C LEU A 85 11.05 14.62 -4.90
N VAL A 86 9.73 14.72 -5.12
CA VAL A 86 9.11 14.40 -6.42
C VAL A 86 9.61 15.37 -7.47
N SER A 87 9.52 16.68 -7.19
CA SER A 87 9.92 17.74 -8.11
C SER A 87 11.42 17.65 -8.48
N ILE A 88 12.27 17.27 -7.53
CA ILE A 88 13.71 17.12 -7.76
C ILE A 88 13.99 15.92 -8.68
N LEU A 89 13.37 14.78 -8.46
CA LEU A 89 13.54 13.60 -9.32
C LEU A 89 12.98 13.85 -10.72
N GLU A 90 11.84 14.51 -10.84
CA GLU A 90 11.24 14.88 -12.13
C GLU A 90 12.15 15.84 -12.89
N PHE A 91 12.76 16.83 -12.19
CA PHE A 91 13.70 17.77 -12.80
C PHE A 91 14.94 17.10 -13.40
N HIS A 92 15.45 16.04 -12.74
CA HIS A 92 16.58 15.28 -13.27
C HIS A 92 16.22 14.45 -14.50
N GLY A 93 14.93 14.22 -14.79
CA GLY A 93 14.47 13.47 -15.95
C GLY A 93 14.89 12.02 -15.98
N ILE A 94 15.27 11.44 -14.82
CA ILE A 94 15.77 10.08 -14.68
C ILE A 94 14.58 9.16 -14.28
N GLY A 95 14.58 7.94 -14.80
CA GLY A 95 13.57 6.94 -14.47
C GLY A 95 12.57 6.66 -15.58
N CYS A 96 11.44 6.06 -15.23
CA CYS A 96 10.39 5.73 -16.20
C CYS A 96 9.63 6.97 -16.64
N GLN A 97 9.26 6.98 -17.93
CA GLN A 97 8.41 8.00 -18.54
C GLN A 97 7.33 7.33 -19.40
N ILE A 98 6.14 7.92 -19.42
CA ILE A 98 5.02 7.48 -20.26
C ILE A 98 4.47 8.71 -21.00
N LYS A 99 4.52 8.70 -22.35
CA LYS A 99 4.08 9.84 -23.16
C LYS A 99 4.67 11.19 -22.69
N HIS A 100 5.96 11.21 -22.37
CA HIS A 100 6.69 12.36 -21.83
C HIS A 100 6.31 12.78 -20.40
N ALA A 101 5.37 12.12 -19.74
CA ALA A 101 5.10 12.33 -18.33
C ALA A 101 6.06 11.49 -17.47
N PRO A 102 6.72 12.07 -16.45
CA PRO A 102 7.55 11.32 -15.54
C PRO A 102 6.68 10.36 -14.71
N VAL A 103 7.09 9.10 -14.64
CA VAL A 103 6.46 8.03 -13.86
C VAL A 103 7.58 7.33 -13.08
N CYS A 104 8.43 8.12 -12.47
CA CYS A 104 9.67 7.64 -11.87
C CYS A 104 9.57 7.43 -10.37
N ILE A 105 8.66 8.12 -9.69
CA ILE A 105 8.50 8.06 -8.24
C ILE A 105 7.03 8.01 -7.85
N PHE A 106 6.70 7.22 -6.83
CA PHE A 106 5.40 7.21 -6.16
C PHE A 106 5.62 7.33 -4.66
N LEU A 107 4.90 8.27 -4.05
CA LEU A 107 4.88 8.48 -2.61
C LEU A 107 3.51 8.10 -2.04
N TYR A 108 3.51 7.27 -1.03
CA TYR A 108 2.32 6.99 -0.23
C TYR A 108 2.69 7.00 1.25
N ALA A 109 2.46 8.14 1.91
CA ALA A 109 2.97 8.41 3.25
C ALA A 109 4.51 8.21 3.29
N ASP A 110 4.99 7.30 4.11
CA ASP A 110 6.41 6.95 4.26
C ASP A 110 6.92 5.88 3.25
N ASP A 111 6.01 5.27 2.50
CA ASP A 111 6.37 4.30 1.45
C ASP A 111 6.75 5.03 0.15
N ILE A 112 7.99 4.86 -0.31
CA ILE A 112 8.51 5.44 -1.55
C ILE A 112 8.77 4.32 -2.54
N ILE A 113 8.28 4.46 -3.77
CA ILE A 113 8.65 3.60 -4.90
C ILE A 113 9.39 4.42 -5.93
N LEU A 114 10.56 3.93 -6.34
CA LEU A 114 11.30 4.42 -7.50
C LEU A 114 11.17 3.44 -8.66
N LEU A 115 10.91 3.95 -9.86
CA LEU A 115 10.78 3.16 -11.09
C LEU A 115 11.78 3.59 -12.14
N SER A 116 12.54 2.64 -12.68
CA SER A 116 13.47 2.92 -13.77
C SER A 116 13.61 1.73 -14.73
N PRO A 117 13.81 1.97 -16.03
CA PRO A 117 14.13 0.93 -16.99
C PRO A 117 15.59 0.44 -16.87
N SER A 118 16.46 1.19 -16.19
CA SER A 118 17.88 0.93 -16.01
C SER A 118 18.26 0.85 -14.54
N VAL A 119 19.12 -0.13 -14.20
CA VAL A 119 19.66 -0.29 -12.83
C VAL A 119 20.58 0.89 -12.47
N ALA A 120 21.39 1.36 -13.42
CA ALA A 120 22.27 2.51 -13.19
C ALA A 120 21.46 3.79 -12.91
N ALA A 121 20.39 4.03 -13.66
CA ALA A 121 19.49 5.17 -13.40
C ALA A 121 18.77 5.00 -12.05
N LEU A 122 18.35 3.78 -11.68
CA LEU A 122 17.74 3.53 -10.37
C LEU A 122 18.73 3.80 -9.22
N GLN A 123 20.02 3.48 -9.41
CA GLN A 123 21.09 3.82 -8.46
C GLN A 123 21.26 5.33 -8.30
N GLN A 124 21.23 6.09 -9.39
CA GLN A 124 21.28 7.55 -9.34
C GLN A 124 20.07 8.13 -8.62
N MET A 125 18.86 7.63 -8.92
CA MET A 125 17.64 8.06 -8.22
C MET A 125 17.71 7.77 -6.71
N LEU A 126 18.26 6.63 -6.30
CA LEU A 126 18.48 6.30 -4.90
C LEU A 126 19.39 7.33 -4.21
N ILE A 127 20.51 7.68 -4.83
CA ILE A 127 21.44 8.66 -4.28
C ILE A 127 20.78 10.05 -4.13
N ILE A 128 20.03 10.50 -5.14
CA ILE A 128 19.28 11.75 -5.07
C ILE A 128 18.26 11.72 -3.94
N CYS A 129 17.52 10.62 -3.82
CA CYS A 129 16.56 10.44 -2.72
C CYS A 129 17.24 10.52 -1.35
N GLU A 130 18.37 9.85 -1.16
CA GLU A 130 19.08 9.87 0.12
C GLU A 130 19.62 11.27 0.46
N GLN A 131 20.12 12.01 -0.53
CA GLN A 131 20.56 13.39 -0.34
C GLN A 131 19.43 14.30 0.11
N GLU A 132 18.27 14.22 -0.56
CA GLU A 132 17.10 15.04 -0.19
C GLU A 132 16.48 14.62 1.14
N LEU A 133 16.39 13.31 1.41
CA LEU A 133 15.94 12.81 2.71
C LEU A 133 16.87 13.26 3.85
N SER A 134 18.17 13.30 3.61
CA SER A 134 19.14 13.83 4.59
C SER A 134 18.93 15.31 4.87
N ARG A 135 18.57 16.12 3.85
CA ARG A 135 18.21 17.54 4.03
C ARG A 135 16.95 17.73 4.86
N LEU A 136 16.02 16.76 4.76
CA LEU A 136 14.80 16.70 5.57
C LEU A 136 15.02 16.00 6.93
N GLU A 137 16.27 15.76 7.35
CA GLU A 137 16.61 15.03 8.57
C GLU A 137 15.98 13.63 8.68
N MET A 138 15.67 13.03 7.54
CA MET A 138 15.12 11.68 7.43
C MET A 138 16.19 10.69 7.00
N ALA A 139 16.03 9.44 7.41
CA ALA A 139 16.95 8.37 7.08
C ALA A 139 16.24 7.18 6.45
N LEU A 140 16.89 6.61 5.44
CA LEU A 140 16.47 5.38 4.80
C LEU A 140 16.68 4.16 5.71
N ASN A 141 15.78 3.21 5.68
CA ASN A 141 15.92 1.92 6.31
C ASN A 141 16.38 0.87 5.27
N ALA A 142 17.67 0.82 4.99
CA ALA A 142 18.22 -0.09 3.98
C ALA A 142 17.88 -1.58 4.22
N LYS A 143 17.68 -1.99 5.49
CA LYS A 143 17.33 -3.38 5.83
C LYS A 143 15.92 -3.78 5.39
N LYS A 144 15.01 -2.81 5.31
CA LYS A 144 13.62 -3.03 4.87
C LYS A 144 13.40 -2.62 3.42
N SER A 145 14.28 -1.78 2.87
CA SER A 145 14.23 -1.36 1.47
C SER A 145 14.70 -2.50 0.57
N VAL A 146 13.96 -2.74 -0.51
CA VAL A 146 14.23 -3.85 -1.42
C VAL A 146 14.02 -3.45 -2.87
N CYS A 147 14.67 -4.17 -3.77
CA CYS A 147 14.54 -4.01 -5.20
C CYS A 147 13.84 -5.22 -5.83
N ILE A 148 12.96 -4.97 -6.78
CA ILE A 148 12.27 -6.03 -7.54
C ILE A 148 12.23 -5.64 -9.02
N ARG A 149 12.19 -6.63 -9.91
CA ARG A 149 12.19 -6.42 -11.35
C ARG A 149 11.03 -7.09 -12.03
N PHE A 150 10.49 -6.43 -13.05
CA PHE A 150 9.43 -6.92 -13.91
C PHE A 150 9.86 -6.87 -15.38
N GLY A 151 9.41 -7.79 -16.18
CA GLY A 151 9.68 -7.84 -17.61
C GLY A 151 10.58 -9.00 -18.02
N PRO A 152 11.05 -9.05 -19.29
CA PRO A 152 11.79 -10.20 -19.84
C PRO A 152 13.07 -10.58 -19.10
N ARG A 153 13.67 -9.65 -18.36
CA ARG A 153 14.91 -9.87 -17.59
C ARG A 153 14.66 -9.86 -16.08
N TYR A 154 13.48 -10.30 -15.62
CA TYR A 154 13.10 -10.27 -14.21
C TYR A 154 13.99 -11.14 -13.31
N ASP A 155 14.56 -12.22 -13.86
CA ASP A 155 15.40 -13.22 -13.21
C ASP A 155 16.90 -13.02 -13.45
N ALA A 156 17.29 -11.99 -14.23
CA ALA A 156 18.69 -11.72 -14.50
C ALA A 156 19.42 -11.23 -13.24
N ASP A 157 20.60 -11.75 -12.99
CA ASP A 157 21.47 -11.30 -11.91
C ASP A 157 21.81 -9.83 -12.05
N CYS A 158 21.80 -9.14 -10.92
CA CYS A 158 22.11 -7.72 -10.82
C CYS A 158 22.90 -7.41 -9.59
N GLU A 159 23.85 -6.50 -9.76
CA GLU A 159 24.51 -5.88 -8.61
C GLU A 159 23.49 -5.19 -7.71
N PRO A 160 23.59 -5.38 -6.38
CA PRO A 160 22.73 -4.70 -5.44
C PRO A 160 22.93 -3.18 -5.52
N LEU A 161 21.84 -2.41 -5.37
CA LEU A 161 21.94 -0.97 -5.20
C LEU A 161 22.65 -0.66 -3.88
N VAL A 162 23.44 0.41 -3.89
CA VAL A 162 24.25 0.79 -2.73
C VAL A 162 23.82 2.17 -2.25
N THR A 163 23.52 2.31 -0.97
CA THR A 163 23.23 3.58 -0.31
C THR A 163 24.50 4.44 -0.18
N ILE A 164 24.36 5.72 0.11
CA ILE A 164 25.49 6.63 0.38
C ILE A 164 26.37 6.10 1.52
N ASP A 165 25.75 5.46 2.54
CA ASP A 165 26.47 4.85 3.67
C ASP A 165 27.09 3.48 3.33
N GLY A 166 27.07 3.05 2.07
CA GLY A 166 27.63 1.77 1.63
C GLY A 166 26.78 0.53 1.95
N GLN A 167 25.53 0.69 2.42
CA GLN A 167 24.63 -0.44 2.67
C GLN A 167 24.03 -0.94 1.35
N LYS A 168 23.92 -2.26 1.20
CA LYS A 168 23.40 -2.89 -0.02
C LYS A 168 21.89 -3.15 0.09
N LEU A 169 21.13 -2.74 -0.92
CA LEU A 169 19.72 -3.10 -1.10
C LEU A 169 19.62 -4.37 -1.95
N SER A 170 18.96 -5.39 -1.42
CA SER A 170 18.86 -6.69 -2.07
C SER A 170 17.78 -6.71 -3.15
N TRP A 171 18.06 -7.42 -4.25
CA TRP A 171 17.06 -7.84 -5.21
C TRP A 171 16.25 -9.01 -4.64
N VAL A 172 14.93 -8.90 -4.67
CA VAL A 172 14.02 -9.91 -4.13
C VAL A 172 13.06 -10.42 -5.21
N THR A 173 12.61 -11.66 -5.06
CA THR A 173 11.62 -12.28 -5.95
C THR A 173 10.18 -11.89 -5.56
N SER A 174 10.00 -11.38 -4.36
CA SER A 174 8.69 -10.92 -3.86
C SER A 174 8.88 -9.76 -2.88
N CYS A 175 8.08 -8.71 -3.02
CA CYS A 175 8.03 -7.62 -2.05
C CYS A 175 6.58 -7.28 -1.69
N ARG A 176 6.37 -6.83 -0.46
CA ARG A 176 5.08 -6.35 0.01
C ARG A 176 5.02 -4.83 -0.16
N TYR A 177 3.98 -4.35 -0.87
CA TYR A 177 3.71 -2.93 -1.02
C TYR A 177 2.22 -2.65 -0.79
N LEU A 178 1.90 -1.72 0.09
CA LEU A 178 0.52 -1.36 0.48
C LEU A 178 -0.38 -2.58 0.75
N GLY A 179 0.15 -3.60 1.43
CA GLY A 179 -0.59 -4.81 1.77
C GLY A 179 -0.68 -5.88 0.69
N VAL A 180 -0.25 -5.58 -0.54
CA VAL A 180 -0.21 -6.50 -1.67
C VAL A 180 1.20 -7.05 -1.87
N TYR A 181 1.33 -8.32 -2.25
CA TYR A 181 2.61 -8.95 -2.58
C TYR A 181 2.86 -8.93 -4.09
N LEU A 182 3.86 -8.17 -4.51
CA LEU A 182 4.34 -8.09 -5.89
C LEU A 182 5.37 -9.20 -6.13
N LEU A 183 5.30 -9.88 -7.28
CA LEU A 183 6.23 -10.96 -7.66
C LEU A 183 7.08 -10.53 -8.83
N ALA A 184 8.39 -10.77 -8.75
CA ALA A 184 9.28 -10.65 -9.89
C ALA A 184 8.85 -11.65 -10.98
N ALA A 185 8.44 -11.16 -12.13
CA ALA A 185 7.94 -11.97 -13.22
C ALA A 185 8.04 -11.23 -14.56
N ARG A 186 7.92 -11.98 -15.66
CA ARG A 186 7.90 -11.42 -17.01
C ARG A 186 6.79 -10.42 -17.23
N ASN A 187 5.60 -10.70 -16.68
CA ASN A 187 4.47 -9.79 -16.65
C ASN A 187 4.20 -9.36 -15.21
N PHE A 188 3.62 -8.19 -15.00
CA PHE A 188 3.24 -7.73 -13.66
C PHE A 188 2.30 -8.74 -12.99
N LYS A 189 2.69 -9.24 -11.82
CA LYS A 189 1.98 -10.31 -11.11
C LYS A 189 1.95 -10.03 -9.61
N CYS A 190 0.79 -10.33 -9.00
CA CYS A 190 0.59 -10.28 -7.56
C CYS A 190 0.44 -11.68 -6.97
N CYS A 191 0.77 -11.85 -5.69
CA CYS A 191 0.60 -13.10 -4.97
C CYS A 191 -0.51 -12.96 -3.92
N PHE A 192 -1.52 -13.81 -4.00
CA PHE A 192 -2.66 -13.81 -3.08
C PHE A 192 -2.56 -14.86 -1.97
N HIS A 193 -1.42 -15.54 -1.85
CA HIS A 193 -1.24 -16.60 -0.86
C HIS A 193 -1.39 -16.10 0.58
N GLU A 194 -0.80 -14.94 0.89
CA GLU A 194 -0.90 -14.36 2.23
C GLU A 194 -2.32 -13.85 2.53
N SER A 195 -3.03 -13.28 1.55
CA SER A 195 -4.45 -12.89 1.70
C SER A 195 -5.33 -14.10 2.02
N LYS A 196 -5.08 -15.24 1.35
CA LYS A 196 -5.76 -16.52 1.64
C LYS A 196 -5.44 -17.02 3.05
N LYS A 197 -4.18 -16.97 3.49
CA LYS A 197 -3.80 -17.32 4.86
C LYS A 197 -4.48 -16.43 5.90
N GLN A 198 -4.52 -15.11 5.66
CA GLN A 198 -5.18 -14.16 6.55
C GLN A 198 -6.69 -14.42 6.63
N PHE A 199 -7.33 -14.72 5.50
CA PHE A 199 -8.72 -15.15 5.48
C PHE A 199 -8.94 -16.40 6.36
N TYR A 200 -8.14 -17.44 6.19
CA TYR A 200 -8.26 -18.66 7.00
C TYR A 200 -8.00 -18.41 8.48
N ARG A 201 -7.06 -17.54 8.83
CA ARG A 201 -6.83 -17.13 10.24
C ARG A 201 -8.05 -16.43 10.81
N ALA A 202 -8.63 -15.47 10.09
CA ALA A 202 -9.84 -14.77 10.50
C ALA A 202 -11.03 -15.74 10.63
N PHE A 203 -11.25 -16.59 9.62
CA PHE A 203 -12.28 -17.62 9.63
C PHE A 203 -12.14 -18.56 10.82
N ASN A 204 -10.96 -19.15 11.02
CA ASN A 204 -10.72 -20.09 12.12
C ASN A 204 -10.86 -19.42 13.49
N SER A 205 -10.48 -18.16 13.63
CA SER A 205 -10.67 -17.39 14.86
C SER A 205 -12.15 -17.19 15.20
N ILE A 206 -12.98 -16.85 14.20
CA ILE A 206 -14.43 -16.71 14.36
C ILE A 206 -15.05 -18.09 14.64
N PHE A 207 -14.78 -19.06 13.78
CA PHE A 207 -15.37 -20.39 13.88
C PHE A 207 -15.00 -21.12 15.19
N GLY A 208 -13.75 -20.97 15.65
CA GLY A 208 -13.31 -21.55 16.92
C GLY A 208 -13.97 -20.94 18.16
N LYS A 209 -14.35 -19.65 18.10
CA LYS A 209 -14.99 -18.96 19.23
C LYS A 209 -16.50 -19.16 19.31
N ILE A 210 -17.16 -19.13 18.16
CA ILE A 210 -18.64 -19.07 18.11
C ILE A 210 -19.28 -20.14 17.23
N GLY A 211 -18.53 -20.79 16.34
CA GLY A 211 -19.09 -21.70 15.32
C GLY A 211 -19.77 -22.97 15.84
N ARG A 212 -19.67 -23.24 17.15
CA ARG A 212 -20.41 -24.35 17.82
C ARG A 212 -21.64 -23.87 18.60
N HIS A 213 -21.79 -22.56 18.80
CA HIS A 213 -22.83 -22.00 19.67
C HIS A 213 -23.73 -21.01 18.93
N ALA A 214 -23.24 -20.41 17.85
CA ALA A 214 -24.01 -19.48 17.03
C ALA A 214 -24.72 -20.23 15.90
N SER A 215 -25.84 -19.68 15.43
CA SER A 215 -26.49 -20.18 14.22
C SER A 215 -25.60 -19.99 12.99
N GLU A 216 -25.84 -20.80 11.95
CA GLU A 216 -25.13 -20.71 10.67
C GLU A 216 -25.26 -19.31 10.06
N GLU A 217 -26.44 -18.69 10.18
CA GLU A 217 -26.70 -17.33 9.66
C GLU A 217 -25.78 -16.28 10.30
N VAL A 218 -25.64 -16.30 11.63
CA VAL A 218 -24.76 -15.37 12.36
C VAL A 218 -23.32 -15.60 11.95
N THR A 219 -22.89 -16.86 11.86
CA THR A 219 -21.53 -17.22 11.45
C THR A 219 -21.27 -16.79 10.00
N LEU A 220 -22.21 -17.00 9.07
CA LEU A 220 -22.14 -16.54 7.69
C LEU A 220 -22.01 -15.02 7.60
N LYS A 221 -22.82 -14.30 8.36
CA LYS A 221 -22.77 -12.82 8.39
C LYS A 221 -21.40 -12.31 8.86
N LEU A 222 -20.80 -12.97 9.84
CA LEU A 222 -19.45 -12.66 10.30
C LEU A 222 -18.37 -13.00 9.25
N ILE A 223 -18.52 -14.13 8.54
CA ILE A 223 -17.61 -14.47 7.43
C ILE A 223 -17.68 -13.37 6.35
N GLN A 224 -18.91 -13.02 5.92
CA GLN A 224 -19.12 -11.99 4.90
C GLN A 224 -18.57 -10.61 5.32
N THR A 225 -18.76 -10.20 6.58
CA THR A 225 -18.40 -8.86 7.04
C THR A 225 -16.97 -8.74 7.54
N LYS A 226 -16.33 -9.82 7.98
CA LYS A 226 -14.99 -9.78 8.59
C LYS A 226 -13.93 -10.57 7.82
N CYS A 227 -14.28 -11.69 7.17
CA CYS A 227 -13.30 -12.51 6.45
C CYS A 227 -13.21 -12.12 4.97
N VAL A 228 -14.36 -11.95 4.30
CA VAL A 228 -14.39 -11.59 2.88
C VAL A 228 -13.64 -10.29 2.58
N PRO A 229 -13.79 -9.19 3.35
CA PRO A 229 -13.03 -7.97 3.09
C PRO A 229 -11.50 -8.16 3.17
N VAL A 230 -11.02 -9.09 4.00
CA VAL A 230 -9.58 -9.38 4.13
C VAL A 230 -9.02 -10.00 2.85
N ILE A 231 -9.74 -10.94 2.23
CA ILE A 231 -9.28 -11.59 1.00
C ILE A 231 -9.52 -10.73 -0.24
N MET A 232 -10.55 -9.86 -0.20
CA MET A 232 -10.90 -8.96 -1.31
C MET A 232 -9.99 -7.74 -1.42
N TYR A 233 -9.18 -7.45 -0.38
CA TYR A 233 -8.33 -6.27 -0.36
C TYR A 233 -7.33 -6.24 -1.52
N GLY A 234 -7.38 -5.18 -2.32
CA GLY A 234 -6.49 -4.94 -3.45
C GLY A 234 -6.75 -5.81 -4.69
N LEU A 235 -7.76 -6.70 -4.69
CA LEU A 235 -8.08 -7.53 -5.85
C LEU A 235 -8.70 -6.74 -7.02
N ASP A 236 -9.24 -5.58 -6.75
CA ASP A 236 -9.81 -4.66 -7.72
C ASP A 236 -8.74 -4.00 -8.62
N VAL A 237 -7.53 -3.82 -8.08
CA VAL A 237 -6.39 -3.21 -8.81
C VAL A 237 -5.36 -4.23 -9.31
N CYS A 238 -5.34 -5.43 -8.74
CA CYS A 238 -4.39 -6.47 -9.12
C CYS A 238 -4.83 -7.24 -10.38
N PRO A 239 -3.88 -7.73 -11.18
CA PRO A 239 -4.19 -8.68 -12.24
C PRO A 239 -4.59 -10.03 -11.62
N VAL A 240 -5.83 -10.45 -11.85
CA VAL A 240 -6.38 -11.72 -11.35
C VAL A 240 -6.74 -12.59 -12.55
N ASN A 241 -6.00 -13.66 -12.77
CA ASN A 241 -6.27 -14.62 -13.85
C ASN A 241 -7.34 -15.67 -13.44
N ASN A 242 -7.77 -16.50 -14.38
CA ASN A 242 -8.80 -17.50 -14.10
C ASN A 242 -8.38 -18.53 -13.04
N ALA A 243 -7.11 -18.93 -13.01
CA ALA A 243 -6.60 -19.83 -11.98
C ALA A 243 -6.64 -19.18 -10.58
N ASP A 244 -6.34 -17.88 -10.49
CA ASP A 244 -6.47 -17.11 -9.26
C ASP A 244 -7.94 -17.02 -8.83
N LYS A 245 -8.87 -16.74 -9.76
CA LYS A 245 -10.32 -16.70 -9.50
C LYS A 245 -10.81 -18.03 -8.92
N HIS A 246 -10.48 -19.15 -9.56
CA HIS A 246 -10.83 -20.49 -9.07
C HIS A 246 -10.23 -20.77 -7.68
N SER A 247 -8.99 -20.38 -7.47
CA SER A 247 -8.34 -20.58 -6.18
C SER A 247 -8.95 -19.71 -5.06
N LEU A 248 -9.46 -18.52 -5.37
CA LEU A 248 -10.19 -17.66 -4.43
C LEU A 248 -11.56 -18.30 -4.10
N ASP A 249 -12.31 -18.73 -5.11
CA ASP A 249 -13.60 -19.41 -4.93
C ASP A 249 -13.46 -20.67 -4.08
N PHE A 250 -12.37 -21.41 -4.27
CA PHE A 250 -12.07 -22.59 -3.46
C PHE A 250 -11.90 -22.25 -1.98
N VAL A 251 -11.26 -21.11 -1.64
CA VAL A 251 -11.10 -20.67 -0.23
C VAL A 251 -12.46 -20.48 0.45
N LEU A 252 -13.39 -19.82 -0.23
CA LEU A 252 -14.75 -19.61 0.29
C LEU A 252 -15.50 -20.95 0.41
N THR A 253 -15.51 -21.75 -0.66
CA THR A 253 -16.15 -23.06 -0.73
C THR A 253 -15.66 -23.98 0.40
N ARG A 254 -14.35 -24.05 0.63
CA ARG A 254 -13.75 -24.85 1.71
C ARG A 254 -14.22 -24.41 3.10
N SER A 255 -14.38 -23.10 3.30
CA SER A 255 -14.87 -22.55 4.56
C SER A 255 -16.36 -22.86 4.79
N LEU A 256 -17.17 -22.82 3.74
CA LEU A 256 -18.58 -23.23 3.78
C LEU A 256 -18.73 -24.73 4.02
N MET A 257 -17.90 -25.58 3.40
CA MET A 257 -17.84 -27.02 3.67
C MET A 257 -17.61 -27.31 5.15
N LYS A 258 -16.70 -26.55 5.78
CA LYS A 258 -16.42 -26.68 7.21
C LYS A 258 -17.60 -26.20 8.08
N LEU A 259 -18.28 -25.12 7.68
CA LEU A 259 -19.43 -24.59 8.41
C LEU A 259 -20.62 -25.54 8.35
N PHE A 260 -20.98 -26.00 7.16
CA PHE A 260 -22.13 -26.89 6.93
C PHE A 260 -21.83 -28.40 7.11
N GLN A 261 -20.60 -28.73 7.54
CA GLN A 261 -20.12 -30.08 7.80
C GLN A 261 -20.38 -31.08 6.64
N THR A 262 -20.22 -30.62 5.40
CA THR A 262 -20.43 -31.41 4.18
C THR A 262 -19.25 -31.26 3.22
N ASN A 263 -18.95 -32.33 2.48
CA ASN A 263 -17.97 -32.32 1.39
C ASN A 263 -18.63 -32.23 0.00
N SER A 264 -19.99 -32.25 -0.06
CA SER A 264 -20.72 -32.19 -1.32
C SER A 264 -20.74 -30.75 -1.88
N ILE A 265 -20.17 -30.56 -3.06
CA ILE A 265 -20.21 -29.28 -3.78
C ILE A 265 -21.64 -28.90 -4.16
N ILE A 266 -22.51 -29.92 -4.46
CA ILE A 266 -23.90 -29.67 -4.82
C ILE A 266 -24.62 -29.02 -3.64
N VAL A 267 -24.54 -29.62 -2.44
CA VAL A 267 -25.13 -29.05 -1.22
C VAL A 267 -24.58 -27.66 -0.91
N ILE A 268 -23.29 -27.45 -1.07
CA ILE A 268 -22.69 -26.09 -0.85
C ILE A 268 -23.25 -25.06 -1.83
N ASN A 269 -23.49 -25.45 -3.09
CA ASN A 269 -24.07 -24.51 -4.06
C ASN A 269 -25.54 -24.19 -3.72
N GLU A 270 -26.31 -25.16 -3.26
CA GLU A 270 -27.67 -24.95 -2.75
C GLU A 270 -27.66 -24.01 -1.53
N CYS A 271 -26.79 -24.26 -0.55
CA CYS A 271 -26.63 -23.40 0.61
C CYS A 271 -26.23 -21.97 0.18
N ARG A 272 -25.31 -21.84 -0.77
CA ARG A 272 -24.90 -20.52 -1.29
C ARG A 272 -26.08 -19.76 -1.90
N ASN A 273 -26.90 -20.44 -2.68
CA ASN A 273 -28.09 -19.85 -3.29
C ASN A 273 -29.11 -19.45 -2.21
N ALA A 274 -29.38 -20.33 -1.24
CA ALA A 274 -30.33 -20.05 -0.15
C ALA A 274 -29.91 -18.87 0.73
N PHE A 275 -28.62 -18.71 1.01
CA PHE A 275 -28.06 -17.63 1.84
C PHE A 275 -27.54 -16.43 1.03
N ASN A 276 -27.76 -16.39 -0.28
CA ASN A 276 -27.28 -15.32 -1.18
C ASN A 276 -25.77 -15.05 -1.03
N ILE A 277 -24.95 -16.10 -1.02
CA ILE A 277 -23.49 -15.99 -0.92
C ILE A 277 -22.89 -16.02 -2.32
N GLU A 278 -22.40 -14.89 -2.78
CA GLU A 278 -21.74 -14.81 -4.08
C GLU A 278 -20.34 -15.45 -4.07
N LEU A 279 -19.88 -15.91 -5.25
CA LEU A 279 -18.49 -16.33 -5.47
C LEU A 279 -17.56 -15.14 -5.35
N LEU A 280 -16.36 -15.37 -4.80
CA LEU A 280 -15.35 -14.32 -4.72
C LEU A 280 -14.93 -13.83 -6.11
N SER A 281 -14.86 -14.71 -7.11
CA SER A 281 -14.57 -14.35 -8.51
C SER A 281 -15.57 -13.33 -9.07
N LYS A 282 -16.86 -13.48 -8.76
CA LYS A 282 -17.91 -12.55 -9.16
C LYS A 282 -17.74 -11.19 -8.46
N MET A 283 -17.50 -11.24 -7.15
CA MET A 283 -17.24 -10.03 -6.36
C MET A 283 -16.01 -9.27 -6.84
N VAL A 284 -14.93 -9.97 -7.20
CA VAL A 284 -13.70 -9.37 -7.77
C VAL A 284 -14.04 -8.64 -9.08
N THR A 285 -14.76 -9.27 -10.00
CA THR A 285 -15.15 -8.67 -11.27
C THR A 285 -15.97 -7.40 -11.05
N GLU A 286 -16.93 -7.43 -10.12
CA GLU A 286 -17.76 -6.27 -9.81
C GLU A 286 -16.99 -5.14 -9.12
N CYS A 287 -16.07 -5.47 -8.19
CA CYS A 287 -15.17 -4.48 -7.57
C CYS A 287 -14.26 -3.84 -8.62
N LYS A 288 -13.70 -4.64 -9.54
CA LYS A 288 -12.85 -4.17 -10.62
C LYS A 288 -13.61 -3.25 -11.59
N ARG A 289 -14.84 -3.60 -11.94
CA ARG A 289 -15.71 -2.76 -12.78
C ARG A 289 -15.95 -1.40 -12.11
N ARG A 290 -16.27 -1.38 -10.83
CA ARG A 290 -16.46 -0.13 -10.06
C ARG A 290 -15.18 0.70 -9.97
N PHE A 291 -14.04 0.05 -9.77
CA PHE A 291 -12.73 0.71 -9.75
C PHE A 291 -12.42 1.36 -11.10
N LEU A 292 -12.50 0.60 -12.20
CA LEU A 292 -12.21 1.11 -13.56
C LEU A 292 -13.15 2.23 -13.98
N SER A 293 -14.44 2.14 -13.63
CA SER A 293 -15.42 3.21 -13.87
C SER A 293 -15.04 4.50 -13.14
N LYS A 294 -14.62 4.43 -11.86
CA LYS A 294 -14.13 5.59 -11.12
C LYS A 294 -12.80 6.10 -11.67
N PHE A 295 -11.90 5.20 -12.05
CA PHE A 295 -10.59 5.53 -12.59
C PHE A 295 -10.71 6.31 -13.90
N SER A 296 -11.61 5.89 -14.82
CA SER A 296 -11.82 6.54 -16.11
C SER A 296 -12.43 7.94 -15.99
N THR A 297 -13.14 8.24 -14.91
CA THR A 297 -13.76 9.55 -14.66
C THR A 297 -12.92 10.47 -13.76
N CYS A 298 -11.80 9.98 -13.25
CA CYS A 298 -10.94 10.72 -12.32
C CYS A 298 -10.14 11.80 -13.08
N GLN A 299 -10.06 13.00 -12.50
CA GLN A 299 -9.29 14.12 -13.08
C GLN A 299 -7.80 14.09 -12.74
N ASN A 300 -7.33 13.10 -11.97
CA ASN A 300 -5.92 12.93 -11.66
C ASN A 300 -5.12 12.67 -12.93
N THR A 301 -3.96 13.29 -13.08
CA THR A 301 -3.09 13.20 -14.27
C THR A 301 -2.74 11.75 -14.63
N PHE A 302 -2.43 10.89 -13.64
CA PHE A 302 -2.17 9.47 -13.89
C PHE A 302 -3.41 8.73 -14.41
N CYS A 303 -4.58 9.00 -13.84
CA CYS A 303 -5.83 8.39 -14.33
C CYS A 303 -6.12 8.79 -15.76
N GLN A 304 -5.87 10.05 -16.13
CA GLN A 304 -6.03 10.55 -17.50
C GLN A 304 -5.04 9.89 -18.48
N LEU A 305 -3.78 9.71 -18.10
CA LEU A 305 -2.78 9.02 -18.92
C LEU A 305 -3.20 7.59 -19.30
N PHE A 306 -3.87 6.90 -18.41
CA PHE A 306 -4.29 5.50 -18.57
C PHE A 306 -5.79 5.32 -18.84
N ALA A 307 -6.55 6.40 -19.02
CA ALA A 307 -8.01 6.34 -19.20
C ALA A 307 -8.44 5.45 -20.37
N SER A 308 -7.71 5.50 -21.50
CA SER A 308 -7.99 4.63 -22.66
C SER A 308 -7.75 3.14 -22.36
N VAL A 309 -6.71 2.82 -21.60
CA VAL A 309 -6.41 1.43 -21.19
C VAL A 309 -7.49 0.93 -20.22
N ALA A 310 -7.88 1.77 -19.26
CA ALA A 310 -8.95 1.44 -18.33
C ALA A 310 -10.30 1.23 -19.01
N ALA A 311 -10.61 2.03 -20.05
CA ALA A 311 -11.84 1.87 -20.84
C ALA A 311 -11.87 0.54 -21.62
N VAL A 312 -10.74 0.15 -22.23
CA VAL A 312 -10.63 -1.16 -22.91
C VAL A 312 -10.82 -2.29 -21.89
N GLU A 313 -10.10 -2.26 -20.76
CA GLU A 313 -10.22 -3.29 -19.72
C GLU A 313 -11.64 -3.35 -19.13
N LEU A 314 -12.34 -2.22 -19.01
CA LEU A 314 -13.73 -2.16 -18.57
C LEU A 314 -14.68 -2.84 -19.59
N SER A 315 -14.42 -2.72 -20.88
CA SER A 315 -15.23 -3.35 -21.93
C SER A 315 -15.03 -4.86 -22.03
N GLU A 316 -13.93 -5.41 -21.50
CA GLU A 316 -13.61 -6.84 -21.48
C GLU A 316 -14.14 -7.57 -20.23
N LEU A 317 -14.68 -6.85 -19.25
CA LEU A 317 -15.24 -7.38 -17.99
C LEU A 317 -16.74 -7.66 -18.08
#